data_e7a9d600c347a83d823a2e0c1565b7ae
#
_entry.id   e7a9d600c347a83d823a2e0c1565b7ae
#
_cell.length_a   1.000
_cell.length_b   1.000
_cell.length_c   1.000
_cell.angle_alpha   90.00
_cell.angle_beta   90.00
_cell.angle_gamma   90.00
#
_symmetry.space_group_name_H-M   'P 1'
#
loop_
_entity.id
_entity.type
_entity.pdbx_description
1 polymer ?
#
loop_
_entity_poly.entity_id
_entity_poly.type
_entity_poly.pdbx_seq_one_letter_code
_entity_poly.pdbx_strand_id
1 'polypeptide(L)'
;MSRARSRCLYETYREFLPTLADYAVGDLGQGFTPLVRSRAIGPALGLDDLFFKLEHLNPTGSYKDRFAGLAVALALQGGATSCLATSSGNTGAALAAFGAAFGLTCNLFVGENAPPGKLTQMQAYGARVLRVSDFCIDPGESARIAADLQKCARSLRMPFLVSAYSICPKAMEGIKTVAYEIAADLGIPDELFAPAGGGGLCLATMRGFDDLAQGRTGVRLAVVQPTLNDTIATPLNEGHATARSVMTTTSISGLAVAHDLDGTAIIRAYGPAGARGILVSDEEILAAQAELARKEGILVEPAGAASVAGVIAAARTGRLKAGSHIVCLLTGNGFKDRAALDRVAQDNDAALIRRDDIPKVLADQRGQRP
;
A
#
# COMPACT_ATOMS: atom_id res chain seq x y z
N MET A 1 -17.63 -20.99 28.21
CA MET A 1 -17.38 -19.89 27.25
C MET A 1 -16.14 -20.24 26.45
N SER A 2 -16.28 -20.71 25.23
CA SER A 2 -15.15 -20.90 24.29
C SER A 2 -14.52 -19.54 24.05
N ARG A 3 -13.24 -19.36 24.42
CA ARG A 3 -12.46 -18.20 23.96
C ARG A 3 -12.47 -18.25 22.43
N ALA A 4 -13.14 -17.27 21.79
CA ALA A 4 -12.98 -17.07 20.38
C ALA A 4 -11.46 -16.95 20.12
N ARG A 5 -10.85 -17.93 19.44
CA ARG A 5 -9.47 -17.85 19.01
C ARG A 5 -9.37 -16.60 18.12
N SER A 6 -8.51 -15.67 18.49
CA SER A 6 -8.09 -14.58 17.62
C SER A 6 -7.68 -15.22 16.28
N ARG A 7 -8.23 -14.74 15.15
CA ARG A 7 -7.85 -15.23 13.83
C ARG A 7 -6.46 -14.68 13.54
N CYS A 8 -5.41 -15.48 13.77
CA CYS A 8 -4.06 -15.13 13.32
C CYS A 8 -3.96 -15.30 11.81
N LEU A 9 -3.56 -14.23 11.12
CA LEU A 9 -3.44 -14.22 9.65
C LEU A 9 -2.51 -15.32 9.15
N TYR A 10 -1.32 -15.41 9.73
CA TYR A 10 -0.28 -16.34 9.28
C TYR A 10 -0.61 -17.80 9.62
N GLU A 11 -1.30 -18.06 10.73
CA GLU A 11 -1.79 -19.40 11.07
C GLU A 11 -2.90 -19.84 10.10
N THR A 12 -3.79 -18.90 9.72
CA THR A 12 -4.89 -19.20 8.79
C THR A 12 -4.39 -19.61 7.41
N TYR A 13 -3.34 -18.97 6.91
CA TYR A 13 -2.79 -19.21 5.57
C TYR A 13 -1.42 -19.90 5.59
N ARG A 14 -1.11 -20.65 6.67
CA ARG A 14 0.20 -21.27 6.91
C ARG A 14 0.69 -22.19 5.80
N GLU A 15 -0.22 -22.80 5.04
CA GLU A 15 0.12 -23.69 3.93
C GLU A 15 0.78 -22.96 2.75
N PHE A 16 0.54 -21.64 2.61
CA PHE A 16 1.07 -20.78 1.56
C PHE A 16 2.22 -19.89 2.02
N LEU A 17 2.56 -19.93 3.30
CA LEU A 17 3.49 -18.99 3.92
C LEU A 17 4.72 -19.71 4.48
N PRO A 18 5.84 -18.99 4.67
CA PRO A 18 6.98 -19.53 5.38
C PRO A 18 6.61 -20.09 6.76
N THR A 19 7.16 -21.24 7.11
CA THR A 19 6.91 -21.86 8.42
C THR A 19 7.45 -20.99 9.54
N LEU A 20 6.61 -20.69 10.51
CA LEU A 20 6.95 -20.00 11.75
C LEU A 20 6.94 -21.01 12.92
N ALA A 21 7.88 -20.84 13.86
CA ALA A 21 7.91 -21.63 15.09
C ALA A 21 6.71 -21.31 16.00
N ASP A 22 6.30 -20.04 16.02
CA ASP A 22 5.11 -19.55 16.72
C ASP A 22 4.39 -18.51 15.82
N TYR A 23 3.17 -18.82 15.44
CA TYR A 23 2.33 -17.94 14.59
C TYR A 23 1.76 -16.73 15.36
N ALA A 24 1.77 -16.74 16.69
CA ALA A 24 1.38 -15.58 17.49
C ALA A 24 2.43 -14.46 17.43
N VAL A 25 3.69 -14.80 17.14
CA VAL A 25 4.74 -13.81 16.93
C VAL A 25 4.53 -13.12 15.59
N GLY A 26 4.47 -11.78 15.62
CA GLY A 26 4.17 -10.98 14.43
C GLY A 26 2.68 -10.81 14.14
N ASP A 27 1.78 -11.19 15.06
CA ASP A 27 0.34 -10.97 14.93
C ASP A 27 -0.14 -9.82 15.84
N LEU A 28 -0.52 -8.71 15.22
CA LEU A 28 -1.21 -7.57 15.83
C LEU A 28 -2.66 -7.45 15.36
N GLY A 29 -3.21 -8.49 14.73
CA GLY A 29 -4.54 -8.48 14.13
C GLY A 29 -4.57 -7.87 12.73
N GLN A 30 -3.45 -7.86 12.03
CA GLN A 30 -3.39 -7.45 10.61
C GLN A 30 -4.10 -8.46 9.72
N GLY A 31 -4.54 -7.98 8.56
CA GLY A 31 -5.31 -8.77 7.63
C GLY A 31 -6.80 -8.80 7.95
N PHE A 32 -7.51 -9.71 7.29
CA PHE A 32 -8.98 -9.82 7.34
C PHE A 32 -9.68 -8.47 7.13
N THR A 33 -9.06 -7.64 6.28
CA THR A 33 -9.57 -6.30 5.97
C THR A 33 -10.84 -6.40 5.14
N PRO A 34 -11.81 -5.50 5.32
CA PRO A 34 -13.07 -5.57 4.56
C PRO A 34 -12.85 -5.46 3.06
N LEU A 35 -13.66 -6.20 2.30
CA LEU A 35 -13.88 -6.01 0.88
C LEU A 35 -15.29 -5.42 0.71
N VAL A 36 -15.38 -4.18 0.21
CA VAL A 36 -16.66 -3.46 0.10
C VAL A 36 -16.97 -3.11 -1.34
N ARG A 37 -18.23 -3.24 -1.74
CA ARG A 37 -18.72 -2.84 -3.06
C ARG A 37 -18.86 -1.33 -3.12
N SER A 38 -18.44 -0.71 -4.24
CA SER A 38 -18.65 0.70 -4.50
C SER A 38 -20.15 1.03 -4.58
N ARG A 39 -20.56 2.11 -3.93
CA ARG A 39 -21.95 2.57 -3.90
C ARG A 39 -22.22 3.75 -4.82
N ALA A 40 -21.20 4.50 -5.17
CA ALA A 40 -21.32 5.72 -5.95
C ALA A 40 -20.37 5.75 -7.15
N ILE A 41 -19.08 5.51 -6.94
CA ILE A 41 -18.07 5.63 -8.00
C ILE A 41 -18.29 4.55 -9.06
N GLY A 42 -18.45 3.29 -8.67
CA GLY A 42 -18.68 2.18 -9.59
C GLY A 42 -19.94 2.39 -10.45
N PRO A 43 -21.13 2.58 -9.85
CA PRO A 43 -22.35 2.86 -10.58
C PRO A 43 -22.25 4.07 -11.52
N ALA A 44 -21.58 5.16 -11.10
CA ALA A 44 -21.37 6.34 -11.95
C ALA A 44 -20.48 6.05 -13.18
N LEU A 45 -19.67 5.00 -13.13
CA LEU A 45 -18.82 4.54 -14.24
C LEU A 45 -19.46 3.38 -15.04
N GLY A 46 -20.66 2.92 -14.67
CA GLY A 46 -21.29 1.73 -15.24
C GLY A 46 -20.62 0.42 -14.83
N LEU A 47 -19.96 0.40 -13.67
CA LEU A 47 -19.22 -0.72 -13.10
C LEU A 47 -19.91 -1.19 -11.81
N ASP A 48 -20.97 -1.98 -11.94
CA ASP A 48 -21.75 -2.45 -10.79
C ASP A 48 -20.93 -3.34 -9.83
N ASP A 49 -19.92 -4.05 -10.33
CA ASP A 49 -19.09 -4.98 -9.57
C ASP A 49 -17.67 -4.43 -9.35
N LEU A 50 -17.59 -3.15 -8.97
CA LEU A 50 -16.37 -2.52 -8.47
C LEU A 50 -16.30 -2.69 -6.95
N PHE A 51 -15.17 -3.23 -6.46
CA PHE A 51 -14.91 -3.48 -5.06
C PHE A 51 -13.64 -2.79 -4.56
N PHE A 52 -13.63 -2.43 -3.29
CA PHE A 52 -12.50 -1.83 -2.58
C PHE A 52 -12.00 -2.77 -1.48
N LYS A 53 -10.75 -3.22 -1.56
CA LYS A 53 -10.06 -3.94 -0.47
C LYS A 53 -9.43 -2.92 0.46
N LEU A 54 -9.94 -2.82 1.69
CA LEU A 54 -9.66 -1.73 2.63
C LEU A 54 -8.37 -1.98 3.43
N GLU A 55 -7.22 -2.09 2.75
CA GLU A 55 -5.92 -2.35 3.37
C GLU A 55 -5.44 -1.23 4.31
N HIS A 56 -6.01 -0.05 4.21
CA HIS A 56 -5.78 1.08 5.11
C HIS A 56 -6.34 0.87 6.53
N LEU A 57 -7.11 -0.19 6.77
CA LEU A 57 -7.66 -0.55 8.07
C LEU A 57 -6.80 -1.55 8.86
N ASN A 58 -5.62 -1.92 8.36
CA ASN A 58 -4.64 -2.67 9.14
C ASN A 58 -4.18 -1.88 10.39
N PRO A 59 -3.63 -2.54 11.42
CA PRO A 59 -3.29 -1.93 12.73
C PRO A 59 -2.49 -0.63 12.68
N THR A 60 -1.47 -0.54 11.81
CA THR A 60 -0.70 0.71 11.65
C THR A 60 -1.25 1.63 10.57
N GLY A 61 -2.37 1.26 9.95
CA GLY A 61 -3.03 2.03 8.90
C GLY A 61 -2.49 1.75 7.50
N SER A 62 -1.91 0.59 7.20
CA SER A 62 -1.54 0.21 5.83
C SER A 62 -1.29 -1.28 5.64
N TYR A 63 -1.35 -1.75 4.37
CA TYR A 63 -1.05 -3.13 3.99
C TYR A 63 0.37 -3.60 4.39
N LYS A 64 1.26 -2.67 4.72
CA LYS A 64 2.64 -2.98 5.14
C LYS A 64 2.71 -3.81 6.40
N ASP A 65 1.64 -3.84 7.17
CA ASP A 65 1.52 -4.66 8.38
C ASP A 65 1.63 -6.16 8.05
N ARG A 66 1.10 -6.59 6.90
CA ARG A 66 1.22 -7.96 6.42
C ARG A 66 2.68 -8.38 6.14
N PHE A 67 3.49 -7.44 5.65
CA PHE A 67 4.93 -7.63 5.50
C PHE A 67 5.65 -7.57 6.84
N ALA A 68 5.36 -6.53 7.64
CA ALA A 68 6.12 -6.24 8.86
C ALA A 68 5.97 -7.34 9.91
N GLY A 69 4.75 -7.85 10.10
CA GLY A 69 4.53 -8.95 11.04
C GLY A 69 5.34 -10.19 10.67
N LEU A 70 5.29 -10.62 9.41
CA LEU A 70 6.08 -11.77 8.97
C LEU A 70 7.59 -11.51 9.00
N ALA A 71 8.02 -10.29 8.66
CA ALA A 71 9.43 -9.89 8.70
C ALA A 71 9.99 -9.93 10.13
N VAL A 72 9.23 -9.41 11.10
CA VAL A 72 9.61 -9.41 12.52
C VAL A 72 9.61 -10.84 13.07
N ALA A 73 8.60 -11.66 12.77
CA ALA A 73 8.54 -13.04 13.19
C ALA A 73 9.76 -13.85 12.69
N LEU A 74 10.09 -13.73 11.40
CA LEU A 74 11.25 -14.40 10.80
C LEU A 74 12.57 -13.88 11.36
N ALA A 75 12.71 -12.58 11.65
CA ALA A 75 13.89 -12.01 12.26
C ALA A 75 14.13 -12.56 13.68
N LEU A 76 13.10 -12.59 14.51
CA LEU A 76 13.16 -13.13 15.87
C LEU A 76 13.41 -14.64 15.88
N GLN A 77 12.76 -15.40 14.98
CA GLN A 77 13.04 -16.83 14.79
C GLN A 77 14.49 -17.08 14.39
N GLY A 78 15.12 -16.15 13.65
CA GLY A 78 16.55 -16.18 13.33
C GLY A 78 17.46 -15.70 14.46
N GLY A 79 16.94 -15.39 15.65
CA GLY A 79 17.70 -14.92 16.81
C GLY A 79 18.09 -13.44 16.77
N ALA A 80 17.52 -12.64 15.86
CA ALA A 80 17.80 -11.21 15.82
C ALA A 80 17.14 -10.48 16.99
N THR A 81 17.85 -9.52 17.59
CA THR A 81 17.33 -8.59 18.61
C THR A 81 17.11 -7.19 18.07
N SER A 82 17.61 -6.93 16.87
CA SER A 82 17.47 -5.64 16.18
C SER A 82 17.43 -5.81 14.66
N CYS A 83 16.86 -4.85 13.96
CA CYS A 83 16.85 -4.80 12.49
C CYS A 83 17.26 -3.41 11.99
N LEU A 84 17.54 -3.33 10.69
CA LEU A 84 17.82 -2.12 9.96
C LEU A 84 16.83 -1.98 8.80
N ALA A 85 16.28 -0.78 8.57
CA ALA A 85 15.43 -0.48 7.43
C ALA A 85 15.63 0.96 6.96
N THR A 86 15.19 1.27 5.72
CA THR A 86 15.43 2.58 5.08
C THR A 86 14.16 3.36 4.73
N SER A 87 13.01 2.96 5.27
CA SER A 87 11.72 3.58 4.88
C SER A 87 11.27 4.67 5.84
N SER A 88 11.04 5.87 5.32
CA SER A 88 10.36 6.98 6.03
C SER A 88 8.82 6.90 5.95
N GLY A 89 8.27 5.90 5.25
CA GLY A 89 6.82 5.75 5.00
C GLY A 89 6.20 4.58 5.76
N ASN A 90 5.16 4.01 5.17
CA ASN A 90 4.35 2.95 5.78
C ASN A 90 5.13 1.71 6.21
N THR A 91 6.21 1.34 5.49
CA THR A 91 7.06 0.20 5.90
C THR A 91 7.77 0.47 7.22
N GLY A 92 8.37 1.66 7.36
CA GLY A 92 9.04 2.04 8.61
C GLY A 92 8.07 2.10 9.79
N ALA A 93 6.88 2.67 9.60
CA ALA A 93 5.84 2.73 10.63
C ALA A 93 5.37 1.32 11.06
N ALA A 94 5.15 0.43 10.10
CA ALA A 94 4.76 -0.95 10.39
C ALA A 94 5.88 -1.71 11.13
N LEU A 95 7.12 -1.66 10.64
CA LEU A 95 8.25 -2.30 11.32
C LEU A 95 8.46 -1.78 12.74
N ALA A 96 8.30 -0.46 12.96
CA ALA A 96 8.40 0.14 14.28
C ALA A 96 7.34 -0.42 15.25
N ALA A 97 6.08 -0.52 14.81
CA ALA A 97 4.98 -1.03 15.61
C ALA A 97 5.17 -2.50 15.99
N PHE A 98 5.44 -3.35 14.99
CA PHE A 98 5.67 -4.79 15.22
C PHE A 98 6.95 -5.04 16.02
N GLY A 99 8.01 -4.27 15.77
CA GLY A 99 9.24 -4.32 16.57
C GLY A 99 8.98 -3.99 18.04
N ALA A 100 8.22 -2.93 18.32
CA ALA A 100 7.84 -2.56 19.68
C ALA A 100 7.03 -3.64 20.39
N ALA A 101 6.07 -4.25 19.69
CA ALA A 101 5.20 -5.27 20.26
C ALA A 101 5.91 -6.60 20.56
N PHE A 102 6.91 -6.97 19.75
CA PHE A 102 7.57 -8.27 19.83
C PHE A 102 9.03 -8.22 20.25
N GLY A 103 9.53 -7.07 20.67
CA GLY A 103 10.88 -6.93 21.25
C GLY A 103 12.02 -6.91 20.24
N LEU A 104 11.75 -6.50 18.97
CA LEU A 104 12.79 -6.26 17.96
C LEU A 104 13.12 -4.77 17.88
N THR A 105 14.34 -4.37 18.19
CA THR A 105 14.76 -2.96 18.07
C THR A 105 14.85 -2.54 16.60
N CYS A 106 14.07 -1.55 16.18
CA CYS A 106 14.07 -1.06 14.81
C CYS A 106 14.96 0.18 14.65
N ASN A 107 16.02 0.07 13.81
CA ASN A 107 16.86 1.17 13.40
C ASN A 107 16.44 1.62 11.98
N LEU A 108 15.83 2.81 11.87
CA LEU A 108 15.27 3.33 10.63
C LEU A 108 16.15 4.48 10.12
N PHE A 109 16.88 4.23 9.04
CA PHE A 109 17.68 5.23 8.34
C PHE A 109 16.83 5.85 7.23
N VAL A 110 16.54 7.13 7.33
CA VAL A 110 15.59 7.82 6.45
C VAL A 110 16.25 9.00 5.75
N GLY A 111 15.65 9.44 4.64
CA GLY A 111 16.15 10.59 3.90
C GLY A 111 16.21 11.86 4.75
N GLU A 112 17.15 12.72 4.45
CA GLU A 112 17.37 14.00 5.14
C GLU A 112 16.11 14.84 5.22
N ASN A 113 15.37 14.94 4.12
CA ASN A 113 14.16 15.75 3.98
C ASN A 113 12.87 14.98 4.29
N ALA A 114 12.95 13.84 4.99
CA ALA A 114 11.76 13.08 5.38
C ALA A 114 10.82 13.96 6.22
N PRO A 115 9.53 14.11 5.83
CA PRO A 115 8.60 14.98 6.52
C PRO A 115 8.43 14.59 7.99
N PRO A 116 8.55 15.53 8.95
CA PRO A 116 8.45 15.22 10.39
C PRO A 116 7.17 14.46 10.77
N GLY A 117 6.03 14.82 10.19
CA GLY A 117 4.76 14.14 10.45
C GLY A 117 4.75 12.65 10.10
N LYS A 118 5.54 12.22 9.12
CA LYS A 118 5.70 10.80 8.78
C LYS A 118 6.60 10.05 9.75
N LEU A 119 7.55 10.74 10.38
CA LEU A 119 8.45 10.16 11.36
C LEU A 119 7.78 9.99 12.73
N THR A 120 6.79 10.83 13.05
CA THR A 120 6.10 10.85 14.33
C THR A 120 5.55 9.49 14.73
N GLN A 121 4.90 8.77 13.80
CA GLN A 121 4.34 7.45 14.07
C GLN A 121 5.44 6.44 14.44
N MET A 122 6.58 6.44 13.76
CA MET A 122 7.72 5.55 14.04
C MET A 122 8.35 5.85 15.39
N GLN A 123 8.51 7.14 15.70
CA GLN A 123 9.05 7.61 16.98
C GLN A 123 8.11 7.28 18.16
N ALA A 124 6.79 7.40 17.95
CA ALA A 124 5.79 7.04 18.95
C ALA A 124 5.83 5.54 19.32
N TYR A 125 6.20 4.67 18.36
CA TYR A 125 6.44 3.25 18.61
C TYR A 125 7.84 2.96 19.19
N GLY A 126 8.67 3.98 19.44
CA GLY A 126 9.99 3.84 20.04
C GLY A 126 11.09 3.38 19.08
N ALA A 127 10.87 3.43 17.76
CA ALA A 127 11.93 3.12 16.81
C ALA A 127 13.04 4.19 16.85
N ARG A 128 14.28 3.74 16.64
CA ARG A 128 15.43 4.62 16.48
C ARG A 128 15.46 5.16 15.05
N VAL A 129 14.97 6.39 14.87
CA VAL A 129 14.90 7.05 13.56
C VAL A 129 16.12 7.95 13.38
N LEU A 130 16.89 7.73 12.32
CA LEU A 130 18.12 8.42 11.98
C LEU A 130 17.97 9.05 10.58
N ARG A 131 18.08 10.38 10.49
CA ARG A 131 18.10 11.09 9.20
C ARG A 131 19.53 11.10 8.67
N VAL A 132 19.70 10.71 7.41
CA VAL A 132 21.02 10.64 6.76
C VAL A 132 21.12 11.75 5.73
N SER A 133 22.19 12.54 5.80
CA SER A 133 22.46 13.62 4.85
C SER A 133 22.57 13.09 3.42
N ASP A 134 22.06 13.84 2.48
CA ASP A 134 22.03 13.53 1.03
C ASP A 134 21.19 12.29 0.63
N PHE A 135 20.76 11.49 1.62
CA PHE A 135 19.92 10.31 1.35
C PHE A 135 18.53 10.73 0.85
N CYS A 136 18.11 10.16 -0.27
CA CYS A 136 16.87 10.50 -1.01
C CYS A 136 16.87 11.92 -1.59
N ILE A 137 18.05 12.56 -1.76
CA ILE A 137 18.25 13.83 -2.45
C ILE A 137 19.04 13.58 -3.72
N ASP A 138 20.27 13.11 -3.60
CA ASP A 138 21.11 12.73 -4.71
C ASP A 138 20.99 11.23 -5.02
N PRO A 139 20.64 10.83 -6.26
CA PRO A 139 20.48 9.41 -6.60
C PRO A 139 21.76 8.59 -6.46
N GLY A 140 22.91 9.16 -6.80
CA GLY A 140 24.20 8.46 -6.70
C GLY A 140 24.61 8.24 -5.26
N GLU A 141 24.46 9.26 -4.42
CA GLU A 141 24.76 9.15 -3.00
C GLU A 141 23.75 8.24 -2.27
N SER A 142 22.47 8.32 -2.63
CA SER A 142 21.45 7.42 -2.12
C SER A 142 21.75 5.95 -2.38
N ALA A 143 22.27 5.63 -3.57
CA ALA A 143 22.68 4.26 -3.90
C ALA A 143 23.88 3.79 -3.06
N ARG A 144 24.88 4.68 -2.83
CA ARG A 144 26.03 4.40 -1.97
C ARG A 144 25.60 4.16 -0.52
N ILE A 145 24.78 5.06 0.03
CA ILE A 145 24.25 4.94 1.39
C ILE A 145 23.49 3.62 1.56
N ALA A 146 22.62 3.27 0.61
CA ALA A 146 21.87 2.01 0.66
C ALA A 146 22.82 0.79 0.63
N ALA A 147 23.87 0.82 -0.19
CA ALA A 147 24.87 -0.25 -0.26
C ALA A 147 25.66 -0.38 1.05
N ASP A 148 26.06 0.75 1.65
CA ASP A 148 26.77 0.78 2.93
C ASP A 148 25.90 0.28 4.07
N LEU A 149 24.63 0.66 4.12
CA LEU A 149 23.67 0.14 5.11
C LEU A 149 23.50 -1.37 4.97
N GLN A 150 23.40 -1.89 3.75
CA GLN A 150 23.33 -3.34 3.52
C GLN A 150 24.64 -4.06 3.95
N LYS A 151 25.80 -3.47 3.68
CA LYS A 151 27.10 -4.00 4.11
C LYS A 151 27.19 -4.03 5.64
N CYS A 152 26.81 -2.94 6.30
CA CYS A 152 26.77 -2.86 7.76
C CYS A 152 25.79 -3.90 8.36
N ALA A 153 24.59 -4.02 7.80
CA ALA A 153 23.63 -5.01 8.24
C ALA A 153 24.20 -6.45 8.17
N ARG A 154 24.86 -6.80 7.06
CA ARG A 154 25.53 -8.10 6.90
C ARG A 154 26.65 -8.32 7.92
N SER A 155 27.54 -7.32 8.11
CA SER A 155 28.67 -7.44 9.06
C SER A 155 28.21 -7.59 10.51
N LEU A 156 27.11 -6.93 10.87
CA LEU A 156 26.50 -6.97 12.20
C LEU A 156 25.49 -8.13 12.37
N ARG A 157 25.31 -8.95 11.34
CA ARG A 157 24.29 -10.03 11.32
C ARG A 157 22.89 -9.53 11.67
N MET A 158 22.59 -8.31 11.26
CA MET A 158 21.30 -7.65 11.50
C MET A 158 20.43 -7.80 10.26
N PRO A 159 19.15 -8.23 10.37
CA PRO A 159 18.24 -8.23 9.23
C PRO A 159 18.09 -6.84 8.62
N PHE A 160 18.23 -6.74 7.28
CA PHE A 160 17.95 -5.55 6.50
C PHE A 160 16.55 -5.68 5.88
N LEU A 161 15.58 -4.96 6.44
CA LEU A 161 14.15 -5.17 6.15
C LEU A 161 13.62 -4.08 5.20
N VAL A 162 13.36 -4.50 3.96
CA VAL A 162 12.76 -3.66 2.92
C VAL A 162 11.61 -4.43 2.29
N SER A 163 10.45 -3.78 2.11
CA SER A 163 9.26 -4.42 1.54
C SER A 163 9.36 -4.55 0.01
N ALA A 164 10.30 -5.38 -0.43
CA ALA A 164 10.53 -5.76 -1.82
C ALA A 164 10.98 -7.23 -1.88
N TYR A 165 10.51 -7.98 -2.88
CA TYR A 165 10.91 -9.39 -3.10
C TYR A 165 12.40 -9.53 -3.40
N SER A 166 12.97 -8.57 -4.11
CA SER A 166 14.41 -8.52 -4.42
C SER A 166 15.30 -8.50 -3.15
N ILE A 167 14.76 -8.09 -1.99
CA ILE A 167 15.51 -7.94 -0.73
C ILE A 167 15.00 -8.89 0.35
N CYS A 168 13.70 -8.97 0.56
CA CYS A 168 13.06 -9.74 1.63
C CYS A 168 12.01 -10.72 1.10
N PRO A 169 12.37 -11.67 0.22
CA PRO A 169 11.39 -12.52 -0.48
C PRO A 169 10.47 -13.27 0.49
N LYS A 170 11.00 -13.85 1.58
CA LYS A 170 10.19 -14.60 2.54
C LYS A 170 9.18 -13.72 3.29
N ALA A 171 9.57 -12.50 3.68
CA ALA A 171 8.67 -11.60 4.40
C ALA A 171 7.59 -11.01 3.48
N MET A 172 7.89 -10.83 2.20
CA MET A 172 6.92 -10.38 1.20
C MET A 172 5.78 -11.37 0.97
N GLU A 173 5.98 -12.66 1.27
CA GLU A 173 4.92 -13.68 1.19
C GLU A 173 3.70 -13.32 2.07
N GLY A 174 3.90 -12.59 3.18
CA GLY A 174 2.80 -12.12 4.01
C GLY A 174 1.79 -11.23 3.28
N ILE A 175 2.21 -10.52 2.22
CA ILE A 175 1.32 -9.67 1.42
C ILE A 175 0.43 -10.51 0.49
N LYS A 176 0.81 -11.74 0.12
CA LYS A 176 -0.01 -12.65 -0.69
C LYS A 176 -1.39 -12.90 -0.08
N THR A 177 -1.49 -12.80 1.26
CA THR A 177 -2.74 -12.97 2.00
C THR A 177 -3.85 -12.01 1.58
N VAL A 178 -3.53 -10.88 0.94
CA VAL A 178 -4.51 -9.98 0.30
C VAL A 178 -5.33 -10.74 -0.75
N ALA A 179 -4.67 -11.54 -1.60
CA ALA A 179 -5.34 -12.32 -2.64
C ALA A 179 -6.21 -13.44 -2.05
N TYR A 180 -5.72 -14.10 -1.00
CA TYR A 180 -6.47 -15.17 -0.33
C TYR A 180 -7.75 -14.67 0.30
N GLU A 181 -7.70 -13.49 0.92
CA GLU A 181 -8.89 -12.85 1.50
C GLU A 181 -9.88 -12.39 0.41
N ILE A 182 -9.38 -11.76 -0.66
CA ILE A 182 -10.26 -11.38 -1.80
C ILE A 182 -10.95 -12.60 -2.37
N ALA A 183 -10.22 -13.70 -2.58
CA ALA A 183 -10.79 -14.92 -3.11
C ALA A 183 -11.79 -15.58 -2.16
N ALA A 184 -11.58 -15.48 -0.85
CA ALA A 184 -12.53 -15.99 0.16
C ALA A 184 -13.82 -15.16 0.20
N ASP A 185 -13.74 -13.84 0.00
CA ASP A 185 -14.88 -12.92 0.10
C ASP A 185 -15.68 -12.81 -1.21
N LEU A 186 -15.01 -12.87 -2.38
CA LEU A 186 -15.59 -12.58 -3.70
C LEU A 186 -15.42 -13.72 -4.71
N GLY A 187 -14.45 -14.60 -4.52
CA GLY A 187 -13.90 -15.46 -5.58
C GLY A 187 -12.75 -14.76 -6.30
N ILE A 188 -12.27 -15.38 -7.40
CA ILE A 188 -11.19 -14.82 -8.20
C ILE A 188 -11.73 -13.66 -9.05
N PRO A 189 -11.23 -12.43 -8.90
CA PRO A 189 -11.71 -11.30 -9.69
C PRO A 189 -11.22 -11.34 -11.12
N ASP A 190 -11.91 -10.64 -12.04
CA ASP A 190 -11.46 -10.47 -13.42
C ASP A 190 -10.27 -9.52 -13.53
N GLU A 191 -10.28 -8.44 -12.73
CA GLU A 191 -9.23 -7.43 -12.76
C GLU A 191 -8.85 -6.94 -11.36
N LEU A 192 -7.55 -6.73 -11.17
CA LEU A 192 -6.96 -6.13 -9.98
C LEU A 192 -6.31 -4.81 -10.35
N PHE A 193 -6.77 -3.70 -9.77
CA PHE A 193 -6.11 -2.40 -9.83
C PHE A 193 -5.28 -2.20 -8.58
N ALA A 194 -3.98 -2.12 -8.73
CA ALA A 194 -3.04 -1.97 -7.62
C ALA A 194 -2.06 -0.82 -7.85
N PRO A 195 -1.89 0.07 -6.85
CA PRO A 195 -0.90 1.14 -6.95
C PRO A 195 0.51 0.57 -6.84
N ALA A 196 1.43 1.10 -7.62
CA ALA A 196 2.80 0.64 -7.65
C ALA A 196 3.81 1.79 -7.44
N GLY A 197 4.55 1.73 -6.33
CA GLY A 197 5.87 2.35 -6.25
C GLY A 197 6.90 1.38 -6.82
N GLY A 198 7.51 0.54 -5.96
CA GLY A 198 8.47 -0.49 -6.39
C GLY A 198 7.86 -1.80 -6.92
N GLY A 199 6.53 -1.95 -6.93
CA GLY A 199 5.83 -3.10 -7.51
C GLY A 199 5.54 -4.26 -6.55
N GLY A 200 6.12 -4.29 -5.36
CA GLY A 200 6.02 -5.44 -4.45
C GLY A 200 4.59 -5.84 -4.07
N LEU A 201 3.67 -4.88 -3.90
CA LEU A 201 2.24 -5.17 -3.65
C LEU A 201 1.60 -5.91 -4.83
N CYS A 202 1.78 -5.39 -6.05
CA CYS A 202 1.26 -5.99 -7.27
C CYS A 202 1.77 -7.42 -7.42
N LEU A 203 3.09 -7.60 -7.31
CA LEU A 203 3.74 -8.91 -7.45
C LEU A 203 3.24 -9.91 -6.40
N ALA A 204 3.15 -9.50 -5.15
CA ALA A 204 2.69 -10.36 -4.05
C ALA A 204 1.23 -10.77 -4.24
N THR A 205 0.33 -9.82 -4.51
CA THR A 205 -1.10 -10.13 -4.67
C THR A 205 -1.32 -11.08 -5.85
N MET A 206 -0.65 -10.85 -6.98
CA MET A 206 -0.76 -11.74 -8.13
C MET A 206 -0.21 -13.14 -7.85
N ARG A 207 0.92 -13.26 -7.13
CA ARG A 207 1.45 -14.56 -6.70
C ARG A 207 0.48 -15.29 -5.78
N GLY A 208 -0.24 -14.56 -4.91
CA GLY A 208 -1.28 -15.16 -4.08
C GLY A 208 -2.44 -15.74 -4.90
N PHE A 209 -2.86 -15.08 -5.97
CA PHE A 209 -3.85 -15.65 -6.89
C PHE A 209 -3.29 -16.84 -7.69
N ASP A 210 -2.00 -16.82 -8.08
CA ASP A 210 -1.32 -17.94 -8.73
C ASP A 210 -1.30 -19.18 -7.81
N ASP A 211 -1.03 -19.00 -6.50
CA ASP A 211 -1.07 -20.09 -5.51
C ASP A 211 -2.45 -20.75 -5.47
N LEU A 212 -3.52 -19.97 -5.42
CA LEU A 212 -4.89 -20.49 -5.39
C LEU A 212 -5.30 -21.18 -6.69
N ALA A 213 -4.82 -20.70 -7.81
CA ALA A 213 -5.06 -21.31 -9.11
C ALA A 213 -4.17 -22.54 -9.38
N GLN A 214 -3.23 -22.86 -8.48
CA GLN A 214 -2.20 -23.89 -8.67
C GLN A 214 -1.45 -23.73 -10.01
N GLY A 215 -1.22 -22.47 -10.39
CA GLY A 215 -0.60 -22.11 -11.66
C GLY A 215 -0.82 -20.63 -11.97
N ARG A 216 -0.77 -20.25 -13.25
CA ARG A 216 -1.02 -18.87 -13.64
C ARG A 216 -2.51 -18.53 -13.50
N THR A 217 -2.81 -17.50 -12.71
CA THR A 217 -4.17 -16.97 -12.56
C THR A 217 -4.69 -16.31 -13.84
N GLY A 218 -6.03 -16.26 -13.99
CA GLY A 218 -6.70 -15.49 -15.04
C GLY A 218 -6.94 -14.02 -14.69
N VAL A 219 -6.54 -13.58 -13.50
CA VAL A 219 -6.69 -12.18 -13.06
C VAL A 219 -5.85 -11.25 -13.93
N ARG A 220 -6.46 -10.21 -14.50
CA ARG A 220 -5.73 -9.17 -15.22
C ARG A 220 -5.24 -8.09 -14.26
N LEU A 221 -3.93 -7.92 -14.18
CA LEU A 221 -3.32 -6.87 -13.35
C LEU A 221 -3.28 -5.53 -14.08
N ALA A 222 -3.84 -4.50 -13.45
CA ALA A 222 -3.63 -3.09 -13.80
C ALA A 222 -2.65 -2.47 -12.80
N VAL A 223 -1.43 -2.23 -13.23
CA VAL A 223 -0.38 -1.54 -12.45
C VAL A 223 -0.62 -0.04 -12.57
N VAL A 224 -1.04 0.61 -11.49
CA VAL A 224 -1.33 2.06 -11.51
C VAL A 224 -0.15 2.84 -10.95
N GLN A 225 0.39 3.76 -11.76
CA GLN A 225 1.51 4.63 -11.39
C GLN A 225 1.23 6.09 -11.73
N PRO A 226 1.81 7.05 -10.95
CA PRO A 226 1.85 8.44 -11.38
C PRO A 226 2.60 8.61 -12.70
N THR A 227 2.12 9.50 -13.57
CA THR A 227 2.82 9.85 -14.83
C THR A 227 4.26 10.33 -14.60
N LEU A 228 4.54 10.87 -13.42
CA LEU A 228 5.86 11.36 -13.00
C LEU A 228 6.72 10.30 -12.29
N ASN A 229 6.28 9.04 -12.27
CA ASN A 229 7.00 7.90 -11.70
C ASN A 229 6.60 6.57 -12.38
N ASP A 230 6.74 6.48 -13.67
CA ASP A 230 6.25 5.40 -14.53
C ASP A 230 7.28 4.28 -14.76
N THR A 231 7.93 3.84 -13.72
CA THR A 231 9.01 2.85 -13.77
C THR A 231 8.57 1.48 -14.31
N ILE A 232 7.29 1.11 -14.14
CA ILE A 232 6.73 -0.19 -14.51
C ILE A 232 5.66 -0.05 -15.59
N ALA A 233 4.76 0.93 -15.44
CA ALA A 233 3.56 1.03 -16.27
C ALA A 233 3.88 1.30 -17.76
N THR A 234 4.79 2.23 -18.06
CA THR A 234 5.22 2.51 -19.43
C THR A 234 5.97 1.33 -20.05
N PRO A 235 7.03 0.76 -19.41
CA PRO A 235 7.68 -0.44 -19.93
C PRO A 235 6.72 -1.61 -20.22
N LEU A 236 5.74 -1.82 -19.34
CA LEU A 236 4.74 -2.87 -19.50
C LEU A 236 3.88 -2.65 -20.76
N ASN A 237 3.41 -1.41 -20.98
CA ASN A 237 2.59 -1.06 -22.15
C ASN A 237 3.37 -1.08 -23.47
N GLU A 238 4.66 -0.78 -23.42
CA GLU A 238 5.56 -0.78 -24.59
C GLU A 238 6.14 -2.17 -24.89
N GLY A 239 5.85 -3.18 -24.06
CA GLY A 239 6.33 -4.54 -24.26
C GLY A 239 7.81 -4.74 -23.94
N HIS A 240 8.38 -3.90 -23.10
CA HIS A 240 9.77 -4.04 -22.66
C HIS A 240 9.91 -5.25 -21.73
N ALA A 241 11.09 -5.85 -21.68
CA ALA A 241 11.37 -7.01 -20.82
C ALA A 241 11.72 -6.66 -19.38
N THR A 242 11.97 -5.36 -19.10
CA THR A 242 12.44 -4.86 -17.79
C THR A 242 11.80 -3.53 -17.46
N ALA A 243 11.63 -3.27 -16.16
CA ALA A 243 11.31 -1.94 -15.65
C ALA A 243 12.45 -0.95 -15.90
N ARG A 244 12.17 0.34 -15.77
CA ARG A 244 13.15 1.42 -15.98
C ARG A 244 13.35 2.24 -14.72
N SER A 245 14.48 2.94 -14.61
CA SER A 245 14.68 4.00 -13.63
C SER A 245 14.24 5.34 -14.23
N VAL A 246 13.68 6.20 -13.40
CA VAL A 246 13.22 7.55 -13.79
C VAL A 246 13.69 8.59 -12.77
N MET A 247 13.71 9.85 -13.17
CA MET A 247 13.76 10.96 -12.21
C MET A 247 12.32 11.23 -11.75
N THR A 248 11.97 10.77 -10.55
CA THR A 248 10.61 10.95 -10.04
C THR A 248 10.41 12.39 -9.54
N THR A 249 9.27 12.98 -9.92
CA THR A 249 8.84 14.30 -9.44
C THR A 249 7.41 14.26 -8.89
N THR A 250 6.83 13.07 -8.75
CA THR A 250 5.51 12.92 -8.12
C THR A 250 5.54 13.34 -6.66
N SER A 251 4.50 14.05 -6.25
CA SER A 251 4.24 14.41 -4.85
C SER A 251 3.64 13.27 -4.03
N ILE A 252 3.23 12.17 -4.68
CA ILE A 252 2.60 11.01 -4.04
C ILE A 252 3.68 10.12 -3.42
N SER A 253 4.11 10.46 -2.23
CA SER A 253 5.31 9.92 -1.59
C SER A 253 5.32 8.39 -1.44
N GLY A 254 4.16 7.74 -1.30
CA GLY A 254 4.04 6.28 -1.23
C GLY A 254 4.34 5.57 -2.55
N LEU A 255 4.34 6.31 -3.67
CA LEU A 255 4.56 5.82 -5.02
C LEU A 255 5.86 6.33 -5.64
N ALA A 256 6.57 7.27 -4.99
CA ALA A 256 7.81 7.89 -5.47
C ALA A 256 9.01 6.92 -5.33
N VAL A 257 9.04 5.85 -6.12
CA VAL A 257 10.15 4.88 -6.18
C VAL A 257 10.78 4.96 -7.56
N ALA A 258 11.94 5.60 -7.65
CA ALA A 258 12.57 5.99 -8.89
C ALA A 258 13.29 4.87 -9.66
N HIS A 259 13.48 3.72 -9.06
CA HIS A 259 14.27 2.61 -9.62
C HIS A 259 13.52 1.27 -9.49
N ASP A 260 13.95 0.30 -10.29
CA ASP A 260 13.38 -1.05 -10.28
C ASP A 260 13.67 -1.77 -8.95
N LEU A 261 12.63 -2.24 -8.29
CA LEU A 261 12.72 -3.18 -7.17
C LEU A 261 12.12 -4.53 -7.56
N ASP A 262 10.82 -4.55 -7.88
CA ASP A 262 10.07 -5.76 -8.24
C ASP A 262 9.35 -5.61 -9.61
N GLY A 263 9.53 -4.46 -10.29
CA GLY A 263 8.87 -4.13 -11.54
C GLY A 263 9.23 -5.07 -12.69
N THR A 264 10.50 -5.38 -12.85
CA THR A 264 10.96 -6.35 -13.86
C THR A 264 10.34 -7.73 -13.63
N ALA A 265 10.17 -8.15 -12.38
CA ALA A 265 9.51 -9.41 -12.05
C ALA A 265 8.03 -9.40 -12.46
N ILE A 266 7.32 -8.27 -12.27
CA ILE A 266 5.93 -8.11 -12.73
C ILE A 266 5.85 -8.20 -14.26
N ILE A 267 6.68 -7.44 -14.97
CA ILE A 267 6.67 -7.37 -16.43
C ILE A 267 6.87 -8.78 -17.01
N ARG A 268 7.89 -9.50 -16.55
CA ARG A 268 8.20 -10.85 -17.04
C ARG A 268 7.13 -11.87 -16.71
N ALA A 269 6.57 -11.79 -15.50
CA ALA A 269 5.60 -12.78 -15.04
C ALA A 269 4.19 -12.53 -15.59
N TYR A 270 3.75 -11.29 -15.66
CA TYR A 270 2.35 -10.96 -15.94
C TYR A 270 2.12 -10.13 -17.21
N GLY A 271 3.15 -9.54 -17.82
CA GLY A 271 3.06 -8.89 -19.12
C GLY A 271 2.50 -9.84 -20.20
N PRO A 272 3.05 -11.05 -20.38
CA PRO A 272 2.51 -12.04 -21.33
C PRO A 272 1.08 -12.50 -21.01
N ALA A 273 0.64 -12.37 -19.75
CA ALA A 273 -0.72 -12.71 -19.30
C ALA A 273 -1.70 -11.52 -19.40
N GLY A 274 -1.32 -10.43 -20.08
CA GLY A 274 -2.20 -9.29 -20.32
C GLY A 274 -2.24 -8.25 -19.19
N ALA A 275 -1.25 -8.25 -18.30
CA ALA A 275 -1.09 -7.13 -17.36
C ALA A 275 -0.82 -5.83 -18.14
N ARG A 276 -1.33 -4.72 -17.62
CA ARG A 276 -1.20 -3.40 -18.25
C ARG A 276 -0.83 -2.32 -17.26
N GLY A 277 -0.13 -1.30 -17.74
CA GLY A 277 0.14 -0.06 -17.01
C GLY A 277 -1.00 0.94 -17.17
N ILE A 278 -1.37 1.58 -16.08
CA ILE A 278 -2.28 2.72 -16.09
C ILE A 278 -1.53 3.91 -15.50
N LEU A 279 -1.39 4.97 -16.30
CA LEU A 279 -0.78 6.22 -15.85
C LEU A 279 -1.87 7.21 -15.46
N VAL A 280 -1.68 7.82 -14.30
CA VAL A 280 -2.57 8.85 -13.75
C VAL A 280 -1.73 10.04 -13.26
N SER A 281 -2.26 11.26 -13.36
CA SER A 281 -1.57 12.41 -12.80
C SER A 281 -1.73 12.48 -11.28
N ASP A 282 -0.88 13.27 -10.61
CA ASP A 282 -1.02 13.52 -9.18
C ASP A 282 -2.37 14.16 -8.87
N GLU A 283 -2.88 15.05 -9.75
CA GLU A 283 -4.19 15.68 -9.63
C GLU A 283 -5.33 14.67 -9.73
N GLU A 284 -5.25 13.72 -10.66
CA GLU A 284 -6.26 12.64 -10.79
C GLU A 284 -6.29 11.75 -9.54
N ILE A 285 -5.12 11.47 -8.95
CA ILE A 285 -5.02 10.72 -7.69
C ILE A 285 -5.68 11.49 -6.54
N LEU A 286 -5.38 12.78 -6.41
CA LEU A 286 -5.96 13.64 -5.37
C LEU A 286 -7.47 13.84 -5.55
N ALA A 287 -7.94 13.93 -6.79
CA ALA A 287 -9.37 13.97 -7.10
C ALA A 287 -10.06 12.65 -6.70
N ALA A 288 -9.46 11.49 -7.02
CA ALA A 288 -10.00 10.20 -6.61
C ALA A 288 -10.01 10.03 -5.08
N GLN A 289 -9.01 10.56 -4.36
CA GLN A 289 -9.01 10.61 -2.89
C GLN A 289 -10.21 11.38 -2.35
N ALA A 290 -10.50 12.55 -2.91
CA ALA A 290 -11.64 13.38 -2.50
C ALA A 290 -12.97 12.67 -2.83
N GLU A 291 -13.08 12.02 -3.99
CA GLU A 291 -14.27 11.24 -4.35
C GLU A 291 -14.52 10.07 -3.42
N LEU A 292 -13.48 9.28 -3.08
CA LEU A 292 -13.58 8.21 -2.09
C LEU A 292 -14.10 8.72 -0.75
N ALA A 293 -13.55 9.84 -0.26
CA ALA A 293 -13.99 10.42 1.01
C ALA A 293 -15.43 10.90 0.97
N ARG A 294 -15.80 11.66 -0.08
CA ARG A 294 -17.11 12.36 -0.16
C ARG A 294 -18.25 11.47 -0.64
N LYS A 295 -17.98 10.48 -1.49
CA LYS A 295 -19.01 9.63 -2.12
C LYS A 295 -19.08 8.21 -1.54
N GLU A 296 -17.96 7.67 -1.07
CA GLU A 296 -17.88 6.30 -0.50
C GLU A 296 -17.69 6.29 1.02
N GLY A 297 -17.38 7.45 1.63
CA GLY A 297 -17.07 7.54 3.06
C GLY A 297 -15.74 6.87 3.44
N ILE A 298 -14.83 6.71 2.49
CA ILE A 298 -13.56 6.02 2.66
C ILE A 298 -12.40 7.01 2.60
N LEU A 299 -11.65 7.13 3.68
CA LEU A 299 -10.54 8.07 3.79
C LEU A 299 -9.19 7.35 3.70
N VAL A 300 -8.50 7.54 2.57
CA VAL A 300 -7.18 6.94 2.30
C VAL A 300 -6.13 8.02 2.03
N GLU A 301 -4.85 7.68 2.18
CA GLU A 301 -3.77 8.52 1.69
C GLU A 301 -3.76 8.56 0.14
N PRO A 302 -3.13 9.56 -0.51
CA PRO A 302 -3.12 9.65 -1.97
C PRO A 302 -2.64 8.37 -2.66
N ALA A 303 -1.59 7.72 -2.15
CA ALA A 303 -1.11 6.44 -2.69
C ALA A 303 -2.19 5.34 -2.67
N GLY A 304 -3.08 5.34 -1.66
CA GLY A 304 -4.21 4.42 -1.58
C GLY A 304 -5.31 4.71 -2.59
N ALA A 305 -5.48 5.97 -3.00
CA ALA A 305 -6.48 6.38 -3.97
C ALA A 305 -6.06 6.11 -5.43
N ALA A 306 -4.78 5.89 -5.69
CA ALA A 306 -4.26 5.73 -7.05
C ALA A 306 -4.92 4.58 -7.82
N SER A 307 -5.26 3.45 -7.16
CA SER A 307 -5.99 2.35 -7.81
C SER A 307 -7.34 2.80 -8.35
N VAL A 308 -8.07 3.64 -7.61
CA VAL A 308 -9.37 4.19 -8.03
C VAL A 308 -9.21 5.23 -9.15
N ALA A 309 -8.20 6.10 -9.07
CA ALA A 309 -7.84 6.98 -10.19
C ALA A 309 -7.60 6.18 -11.47
N GLY A 310 -6.89 5.03 -11.34
CA GLY A 310 -6.65 4.11 -12.44
C GLY A 310 -7.93 3.50 -13.04
N VAL A 311 -8.90 3.10 -12.21
CA VAL A 311 -10.20 2.61 -12.69
C VAL A 311 -10.96 3.72 -13.42
N ILE A 312 -11.01 4.93 -12.86
CA ILE A 312 -11.68 6.09 -13.48
C ILE A 312 -11.05 6.38 -14.84
N ALA A 313 -9.72 6.39 -14.95
CA ALA A 313 -9.00 6.60 -16.22
C ALA A 313 -9.28 5.49 -17.23
N ALA A 314 -9.27 4.22 -16.78
CA ALA A 314 -9.57 3.08 -17.65
C ALA A 314 -11.02 3.06 -18.15
N ALA A 315 -11.98 3.43 -17.31
CA ALA A 315 -13.41 3.55 -17.69
C ALA A 315 -13.62 4.61 -18.78
N ARG A 316 -12.99 5.79 -18.63
CA ARG A 316 -13.07 6.86 -19.65
C ARG A 316 -12.55 6.45 -21.03
N THR A 317 -11.66 5.49 -21.10
CA THR A 317 -11.08 4.98 -22.36
C THR A 317 -11.79 3.74 -22.90
N GLY A 318 -12.90 3.31 -22.28
CA GLY A 318 -13.65 2.12 -22.69
C GLY A 318 -12.87 0.80 -22.53
N ARG A 319 -11.84 0.78 -21.72
CA ARG A 319 -10.96 -0.40 -21.52
C ARG A 319 -11.51 -1.41 -20.53
N LEU A 320 -12.61 -1.09 -19.84
CA LEU A 320 -13.25 -1.97 -18.85
C LEU A 320 -14.47 -2.66 -19.46
N LYS A 321 -14.61 -3.94 -19.14
CA LYS A 321 -15.76 -4.73 -19.60
C LYS A 321 -16.87 -4.65 -18.56
N ALA A 322 -18.09 -4.32 -18.99
CA ALA A 322 -19.26 -4.35 -18.11
C ALA A 322 -19.46 -5.77 -17.53
N GLY A 323 -19.87 -5.83 -16.26
CA GLY A 323 -20.07 -7.09 -15.53
C GLY A 323 -18.78 -7.79 -15.09
N SER A 324 -17.60 -7.15 -15.24
CA SER A 324 -16.36 -7.67 -14.65
C SER A 324 -16.29 -7.38 -13.17
N HIS A 325 -15.85 -8.34 -12.37
CA HIS A 325 -15.47 -8.16 -10.98
C HIS A 325 -14.12 -7.44 -10.91
N ILE A 326 -14.13 -6.18 -10.51
CA ILE A 326 -12.95 -5.31 -10.43
C ILE A 326 -12.63 -5.04 -8.96
N VAL A 327 -11.38 -5.26 -8.55
CA VAL A 327 -10.94 -4.96 -7.19
C VAL A 327 -9.85 -3.89 -7.21
N CYS A 328 -10.05 -2.82 -6.42
CA CYS A 328 -9.06 -1.78 -6.14
C CYS A 328 -8.44 -2.00 -4.75
N LEU A 329 -7.11 -1.96 -4.65
CA LEU A 329 -6.41 -2.02 -3.37
C LEU A 329 -6.24 -0.62 -2.77
N LEU A 330 -6.88 -0.36 -1.65
CA LEU A 330 -6.82 0.91 -0.91
C LEU A 330 -5.80 0.81 0.22
N THR A 331 -4.55 1.23 -0.04
CA THR A 331 -3.34 0.75 0.63
C THR A 331 -3.00 1.39 1.97
N GLY A 332 -3.29 2.68 2.17
CA GLY A 332 -2.90 3.38 3.39
C GLY A 332 -3.95 4.41 3.85
N ASN A 333 -3.98 4.66 5.15
CA ASN A 333 -4.97 5.49 5.82
C ASN A 333 -4.72 6.98 5.57
N GLY A 334 -5.79 7.76 5.36
CA GLY A 334 -5.71 9.19 5.07
C GLY A 334 -5.06 10.04 6.17
N PHE A 335 -5.18 9.65 7.42
CA PHE A 335 -4.53 10.36 8.53
C PHE A 335 -2.99 10.31 8.51
N LYS A 336 -2.40 9.48 7.66
CA LYS A 336 -0.94 9.38 7.48
C LYS A 336 -0.36 10.50 6.61
N ASP A 337 -1.19 11.20 5.84
CA ASP A 337 -0.79 12.34 5.02
C ASP A 337 -1.66 13.57 5.35
N ARG A 338 -1.20 14.33 6.34
CA ARG A 338 -1.94 15.49 6.85
C ARG A 338 -2.15 16.56 5.77
N ALA A 339 -1.16 16.82 4.93
CA ALA A 339 -1.27 17.83 3.88
C ALA A 339 -2.34 17.46 2.83
N ALA A 340 -2.40 16.18 2.44
CA ALA A 340 -3.44 15.70 1.53
C ALA A 340 -4.83 15.73 2.20
N LEU A 341 -4.91 15.41 3.50
CA LEU A 341 -6.17 15.48 4.25
C LEU A 341 -6.68 16.92 4.33
N ASP A 342 -5.81 17.88 4.65
CA ASP A 342 -6.16 19.30 4.71
C ASP A 342 -6.66 19.80 3.33
N ARG A 343 -6.07 19.34 2.24
CA ARG A 343 -6.55 19.63 0.86
C ARG A 343 -7.96 19.09 0.61
N VAL A 344 -8.27 17.88 1.03
CA VAL A 344 -9.62 17.31 0.90
C VAL A 344 -10.66 18.10 1.71
N ALA A 345 -10.24 18.65 2.85
CA ALA A 345 -11.10 19.39 3.76
C ALA A 345 -11.26 20.89 3.41
N GLN A 346 -10.36 21.45 2.58
CA GLN A 346 -10.26 22.92 2.36
C GLN A 346 -11.54 23.62 1.90
N ASP A 347 -12.46 22.89 1.25
CA ASP A 347 -13.73 23.44 0.77
C ASP A 347 -14.86 23.42 1.84
N ASN A 348 -14.55 22.93 3.05
CA ASN A 348 -15.51 22.74 4.13
C ASN A 348 -15.01 23.42 5.42
N ASP A 349 -15.15 24.74 5.48
CA ASP A 349 -14.78 25.51 6.68
C ASP A 349 -15.73 25.20 7.85
N ALA A 350 -15.15 24.97 9.02
CA ALA A 350 -15.91 24.86 10.26
C ALA A 350 -16.31 26.27 10.75
N ALA A 351 -17.44 26.76 10.29
CA ALA A 351 -17.93 28.08 10.68
C ALA A 351 -18.26 28.14 12.18
N LEU A 352 -17.75 29.18 12.87
CA LEU A 352 -18.17 29.49 14.23
C LEU A 352 -19.48 30.27 14.18
N ILE A 353 -20.56 29.70 14.71
CA ILE A 353 -21.87 30.35 14.79
C ILE A 353 -22.27 30.65 16.23
N ARG A 354 -23.12 31.64 16.46
CA ARG A 354 -23.72 31.91 17.76
C ARG A 354 -24.90 30.96 18.00
N ARG A 355 -25.22 30.73 19.28
CA ARG A 355 -26.35 29.87 19.67
C ARG A 355 -27.65 30.30 19.00
N ASP A 356 -27.93 31.61 18.90
CA ASP A 356 -29.16 32.18 18.36
C ASP A 356 -29.26 32.04 16.84
N ASP A 357 -28.14 31.76 16.13
CA ASP A 357 -28.10 31.54 14.69
C ASP A 357 -28.39 30.07 14.30
N ILE A 358 -28.39 29.12 15.26
CA ILE A 358 -28.60 27.69 14.99
C ILE A 358 -29.91 27.43 14.21
N PRO A 359 -31.09 27.99 14.61
CA PRO A 359 -32.32 27.73 13.89
C PRO A 359 -32.29 28.24 12.43
N LYS A 360 -31.66 29.40 12.20
CA LYS A 360 -31.50 29.98 10.87
C LYS A 360 -30.62 29.11 9.95
N VAL A 361 -29.43 28.70 10.47
CA VAL A 361 -28.52 27.84 9.71
C VAL A 361 -29.17 26.51 9.35
N LEU A 362 -29.97 25.91 10.23
CA LEU A 362 -30.69 24.66 9.94
C LEU A 362 -31.85 24.85 8.97
N ALA A 363 -32.50 26.03 8.96
CA ALA A 363 -33.55 26.34 8.01
C ALA A 363 -33.00 26.51 6.59
N ASP A 364 -31.86 27.19 6.44
CA ASP A 364 -31.21 27.43 5.13
C ASP A 364 -30.77 26.11 4.48
N GLN A 365 -30.37 25.08 5.27
CA GLN A 365 -30.00 23.74 4.73
C GLN A 365 -31.19 22.96 4.15
N ARG A 366 -32.44 23.24 4.55
CA ARG A 366 -33.64 22.59 4.00
C ARG A 366 -33.94 22.99 2.57
N GLY A 367 -33.44 24.16 2.12
CA GLY A 367 -33.58 24.66 0.74
C GLY A 367 -32.49 24.13 -0.22
N GLN A 368 -31.46 23.47 0.26
CA GLN A 368 -30.30 23.01 -0.53
C GLN A 368 -30.22 21.48 -0.69
N ARG A 369 -31.33 20.75 -0.55
CA ARG A 369 -31.31 19.31 -0.94
C ARG A 369 -31.27 19.22 -2.46
N PRO A 370 -30.26 18.46 -3.03
CA PRO A 370 -30.18 18.21 -4.47
C PRO A 370 -31.36 17.39 -4.97
#